data_6fce2e61be7d23606de66d795aafeac8
#
_entry.id   6fce2e61be7d23606de66d795aafeac8
#
_cell.length_a   1.000
_cell.length_b   1.000
_cell.length_c   1.000
_cell.angle_alpha   90.00
_cell.angle_beta   90.00
_cell.angle_gamma   90.00
#
_symmetry.space_group_name_H-M   'P 1'
#
loop_
_entity.id
_entity.type
_entity.pdbx_description
1 polymer ?
#
loop_
_entity_poly.entity_id
_entity_poly.type
_entity_poly.pdbx_seq_one_letter_code
_entity_poly.pdbx_strand_id
1 'polypeptide(L)'
;AVRPAPGEPGGTLQFAAGEQAVAAELGELGYTVVAGPAATQVAEVRIARFTDAPERRRGPVDVGVGGSTGSYGSGVGVGVGLNLSGPPPEVTGNQLGVTIRDDATGQALWEGRAEFSASTNSDYASAQAAAQKMADALFAGFPGESGETIEVR
;
A
#
# COMPACT_ATOMS: atom_id res chain seq x y z
N ALA A 1 -19.95 -11.30 7.86
CA ALA A 1 -19.31 -11.88 6.70
C ALA A 1 -18.27 -10.91 6.13
N VAL A 2 -17.26 -11.44 5.46
CA VAL A 2 -16.27 -10.65 4.70
C VAL A 2 -16.56 -10.87 3.22
N ARG A 3 -16.61 -9.80 2.43
CA ARG A 3 -16.87 -9.88 0.99
C ARG A 3 -16.14 -8.75 0.22
N PRO A 4 -15.95 -8.87 -1.10
CA PRO A 4 -15.41 -7.77 -1.90
C PRO A 4 -16.34 -6.56 -1.87
N ALA A 5 -15.76 -5.37 -1.83
CA ALA A 5 -16.50 -4.12 -2.02
C ALA A 5 -17.12 -4.07 -3.44
N PRO A 6 -18.20 -3.34 -3.64
CA PRO A 6 -18.81 -3.19 -4.96
C PRO A 6 -17.79 -2.68 -5.99
N GLY A 7 -17.68 -3.40 -7.11
CA GLY A 7 -16.71 -3.11 -8.18
C GLY A 7 -15.34 -3.72 -8.03
N GLU A 8 -15.05 -4.39 -6.91
CA GLU A 8 -13.79 -5.12 -6.73
C GLU A 8 -13.86 -6.49 -7.42
N PRO A 9 -12.80 -6.88 -8.16
CA PRO A 9 -12.72 -8.22 -8.73
C PRO A 9 -12.46 -9.23 -7.61
N GLY A 10 -13.49 -9.86 -7.09
CA GLY A 10 -13.36 -10.99 -6.18
C GLY A 10 -12.65 -12.16 -6.87
N GLY A 11 -11.98 -13.00 -6.10
CA GLY A 11 -11.33 -14.21 -6.60
C GLY A 11 -9.91 -14.04 -7.11
N THR A 12 -9.31 -12.86 -7.02
CA THR A 12 -7.88 -12.69 -7.22
C THR A 12 -7.09 -13.17 -6.00
N LEU A 13 -5.86 -13.65 -6.21
CA LEU A 13 -4.97 -14.07 -5.12
C LEU A 13 -4.72 -12.92 -4.12
N GLN A 14 -4.63 -11.71 -4.63
CA GLN A 14 -4.45 -10.50 -3.84
C GLN A 14 -5.67 -10.19 -2.97
N PHE A 15 -6.87 -10.35 -3.54
CA PHE A 15 -8.11 -10.17 -2.79
C PHE A 15 -8.25 -11.23 -1.69
N ALA A 16 -7.97 -12.51 -2.01
CA ALA A 16 -8.03 -13.59 -1.03
C ALA A 16 -7.08 -13.37 0.16
N ALA A 17 -5.88 -12.83 -0.08
CA ALA A 17 -4.94 -12.48 0.98
C ALA A 17 -5.50 -11.39 1.92
N GLY A 18 -6.13 -10.35 1.37
CA GLY A 18 -6.76 -9.29 2.16
C GLY A 18 -8.00 -9.75 2.91
N GLU A 19 -8.85 -10.52 2.26
CA GLU A 19 -10.04 -11.12 2.89
C GLU A 19 -9.64 -11.99 4.10
N GLN A 20 -8.63 -12.82 3.93
CA GLN A 20 -8.12 -13.68 5.00
C GLN A 20 -7.52 -12.87 6.16
N ALA A 21 -6.73 -11.83 5.87
CA ALA A 21 -6.15 -10.97 6.87
C ALA A 21 -7.23 -10.23 7.68
N VAL A 22 -8.20 -9.62 7.00
CA VAL A 22 -9.33 -8.94 7.65
C VAL A 22 -10.17 -9.89 8.48
N ALA A 23 -10.44 -11.10 7.99
CA ALA A 23 -11.20 -12.10 8.72
C ALA A 23 -10.48 -12.55 10.00
N ALA A 24 -9.15 -12.68 9.97
CA ALA A 24 -8.34 -13.03 11.14
C ALA A 24 -8.42 -11.95 12.21
N GLU A 25 -8.20 -10.67 11.83
CA GLU A 25 -8.28 -9.54 12.77
C GLU A 25 -9.68 -9.40 13.41
N LEU A 26 -10.73 -9.52 12.60
CA LEU A 26 -12.09 -9.49 13.13
C LEU A 26 -12.34 -10.63 14.11
N GLY A 27 -11.77 -11.83 13.86
CA GLY A 27 -11.82 -12.95 14.79
C GLY A 27 -11.13 -12.64 16.12
N GLU A 28 -9.98 -12.00 16.09
CA GLU A 28 -9.26 -11.57 17.30
C GLU A 28 -10.02 -10.52 18.12
N LEU A 29 -10.77 -9.65 17.44
CA LEU A 29 -11.64 -8.66 18.07
C LEU A 29 -12.94 -9.26 18.64
N GLY A 30 -13.17 -10.57 18.50
CA GLY A 30 -14.32 -11.27 19.03
C GLY A 30 -15.50 -11.42 18.07
N TYR A 31 -15.34 -11.04 16.80
CA TYR A 31 -16.34 -11.30 15.77
C TYR A 31 -16.32 -12.76 15.34
N THR A 32 -17.48 -13.35 15.16
CA THR A 32 -17.60 -14.66 14.51
C THR A 32 -17.80 -14.45 13.01
N VAL A 33 -16.78 -14.79 12.21
CA VAL A 33 -16.86 -14.68 10.76
C VAL A 33 -17.70 -15.84 10.22
N VAL A 34 -18.84 -15.52 9.63
CA VAL A 34 -19.76 -16.50 9.01
C VAL A 34 -19.92 -16.20 7.54
N ALA A 35 -20.13 -17.23 6.74
CA ALA A 35 -20.40 -17.09 5.32
C ALA A 35 -21.91 -16.99 5.05
N GLY A 36 -22.27 -16.23 4.03
CA GLY A 36 -23.64 -16.16 3.52
C GLY A 36 -24.62 -15.31 4.33
N PRO A 37 -25.93 -15.57 4.19
CA PRO A 37 -26.98 -14.67 4.66
C PRO A 37 -27.20 -14.68 6.18
N ALA A 38 -26.45 -15.48 6.92
CA ALA A 38 -26.51 -15.52 8.38
C ALA A 38 -25.78 -14.37 9.07
N ALA A 39 -24.99 -13.59 8.31
CA ALA A 39 -24.27 -12.46 8.84
C ALA A 39 -25.20 -11.27 9.08
N THR A 40 -25.10 -10.67 10.26
CA THR A 40 -25.81 -9.41 10.57
C THR A 40 -25.01 -8.18 10.14
N GLN A 41 -23.72 -8.32 10.03
CA GLN A 41 -22.80 -7.29 9.55
C GLN A 41 -21.89 -7.85 8.47
N VAL A 42 -21.50 -6.98 7.54
CA VAL A 42 -20.63 -7.32 6.42
C VAL A 42 -19.45 -6.38 6.40
N ALA A 43 -18.25 -6.95 6.36
CA ALA A 43 -17.04 -6.23 6.07
C ALA A 43 -16.77 -6.27 4.57
N GLU A 44 -16.91 -5.13 3.91
CA GLU A 44 -16.60 -4.94 2.50
C GLU A 44 -15.13 -4.55 2.37
N VAL A 45 -14.37 -5.38 1.68
CA VAL A 45 -12.91 -5.23 1.54
C VAL A 45 -12.58 -4.73 0.14
N ARG A 46 -11.74 -3.70 0.08
CA ARG A 46 -11.16 -3.17 -1.14
C ARG A 46 -9.64 -3.25 -1.05
N ILE A 47 -9.00 -3.73 -2.10
CA ILE A 47 -7.55 -3.81 -2.19
C ILE A 47 -7.08 -3.19 -3.49
N ALA A 48 -6.15 -2.25 -3.37
CA ALA A 48 -5.42 -1.72 -4.51
C ALA A 48 -3.92 -1.99 -4.33
N ARG A 49 -3.28 -2.34 -5.42
CA ARG A 49 -1.84 -2.50 -5.49
C ARG A 49 -1.34 -1.83 -6.76
N PHE A 50 -0.32 -1.02 -6.61
CA PHE A 50 0.32 -0.34 -7.72
C PHE A 50 1.84 -0.43 -7.57
N THR A 51 2.52 -0.54 -8.70
CA THR A 51 3.99 -0.51 -8.72
C THR A 51 4.41 0.82 -9.31
N ASP A 52 5.12 1.60 -8.53
CA ASP A 52 5.70 2.85 -8.96
C ASP A 52 7.16 2.60 -9.32
N ALA A 53 7.45 2.64 -10.61
CA ALA A 53 8.83 2.64 -11.09
C ALA A 53 9.29 4.09 -11.11
N PRO A 54 10.27 4.48 -10.28
CA PRO A 54 10.77 5.84 -10.32
C PRO A 54 11.25 6.16 -11.73
N GLU A 55 10.71 7.21 -12.32
CA GLU A 55 11.16 7.68 -13.61
C GLU A 55 12.67 7.89 -13.57
N ARG A 56 13.38 7.25 -14.49
CA ARG A 56 14.81 7.49 -14.70
C ARG A 56 15.00 8.92 -15.19
N ARG A 57 15.08 9.86 -14.28
CA ARG A 57 15.30 11.27 -14.62
C ARG A 57 16.71 11.54 -15.14
N ARG A 58 17.64 10.59 -15.04
CA ARG A 58 19.02 10.73 -15.54
C ARG A 58 19.58 9.39 -15.96
N GLY A 59 20.23 9.38 -17.12
CA GLY A 59 21.02 8.23 -17.55
C GLY A 59 22.20 7.97 -16.58
N PRO A 60 22.87 6.82 -16.71
CA PRO A 60 24.00 6.46 -15.87
C PRO A 60 25.24 7.37 -16.06
N VAL A 61 25.20 8.27 -17.04
CA VAL A 61 26.28 9.20 -17.35
C VAL A 61 25.72 10.62 -17.38
N ASP A 62 26.21 11.46 -16.51
CA ASP A 62 25.95 12.89 -16.51
C ASP A 62 27.16 13.61 -17.10
N VAL A 63 26.96 14.34 -18.21
CA VAL A 63 27.99 15.19 -18.80
C VAL A 63 27.67 16.63 -18.44
N GLY A 64 28.43 17.20 -17.52
CA GLY A 64 28.32 18.61 -17.15
C GLY A 64 29.42 19.44 -17.78
N VAL A 65 29.05 20.56 -18.42
CA VAL A 65 30.00 21.59 -18.85
C VAL A 65 29.91 22.73 -17.84
N GLY A 66 30.94 22.90 -17.05
CA GLY A 66 31.04 23.98 -16.06
C GLY A 66 32.12 24.97 -16.44
N GLY A 67 31.80 26.25 -16.41
CA GLY A 67 32.79 27.35 -16.54
C GLY A 67 33.05 27.93 -15.14
N SER A 68 34.32 28.02 -14.73
CA SER A 68 34.71 28.75 -13.53
C SER A 68 35.57 29.96 -13.92
N THR A 69 35.20 31.12 -13.40
CA THR A 69 36.02 32.34 -13.51
C THR A 69 36.65 32.60 -12.16
N GLY A 70 37.95 32.37 -12.06
CA GLY A 70 38.74 32.70 -10.87
C GLY A 70 39.77 33.77 -11.16
N SER A 71 40.37 34.34 -10.12
CA SER A 71 41.37 35.42 -10.21
C SER A 71 42.66 35.06 -10.99
N TYR A 72 42.83 33.82 -11.37
CA TYR A 72 44.02 33.28 -12.06
C TYR A 72 43.71 32.64 -13.40
N GLY A 73 42.64 33.00 -14.05
CA GLY A 73 42.31 32.53 -15.38
C GLY A 73 40.94 31.89 -15.50
N SER A 74 40.37 31.97 -16.67
CA SER A 74 39.13 31.29 -17.04
C SER A 74 39.46 29.89 -17.57
N GLY A 75 38.96 28.86 -16.89
CA GLY A 75 39.05 27.50 -17.36
C GLY A 75 37.68 26.94 -17.70
N VAL A 76 37.57 26.28 -18.85
CA VAL A 76 36.40 25.47 -19.17
C VAL A 76 36.75 24.01 -18.88
N GLY A 77 36.09 23.43 -17.89
CA GLY A 77 36.24 22.03 -17.56
C GLY A 77 35.03 21.22 -18.02
N VAL A 78 35.27 20.09 -18.65
CA VAL A 78 34.26 19.10 -18.94
C VAL A 78 34.41 18.01 -17.91
N GLY A 79 33.42 17.88 -17.02
CA GLY A 79 33.36 16.82 -16.03
C GLY A 79 32.42 15.73 -16.50
N VAL A 80 32.88 14.48 -16.43
CA VAL A 80 32.02 13.31 -16.63
C VAL A 80 31.80 12.68 -15.27
N GLY A 81 30.58 12.78 -14.74
CA GLY A 81 30.16 12.10 -13.51
C GLY A 81 29.58 10.73 -13.85
N LEU A 82 30.15 9.68 -13.29
CA LEU A 82 29.55 8.35 -13.36
C LEU A 82 28.69 8.14 -12.12
N ASN A 83 27.40 7.99 -12.32
CA ASN A 83 26.52 7.58 -11.25
C ASN A 83 26.54 6.05 -11.14
N LEU A 84 27.31 5.55 -10.19
CA LEU A 84 27.46 4.11 -9.90
C LEU A 84 26.37 3.60 -8.95
N SER A 85 25.49 4.47 -8.48
CA SER A 85 24.28 4.05 -7.77
C SER A 85 23.37 3.38 -8.78
N GLY A 86 22.99 2.13 -8.54
CA GLY A 86 22.01 1.42 -9.35
C GLY A 86 20.69 2.18 -9.42
N PRO A 87 19.78 1.80 -10.34
CA PRO A 87 18.46 2.40 -10.38
C PRO A 87 17.81 2.22 -9.01
N PRO A 88 17.08 3.25 -8.50
CA PRO A 88 16.36 3.11 -7.25
C PRO A 88 15.40 1.91 -7.36
N PRO A 89 15.25 1.12 -6.30
CA PRO A 89 14.37 -0.05 -6.31
C PRO A 89 12.93 0.40 -6.61
N GLU A 90 12.24 -0.38 -7.41
CA GLU A 90 10.81 -0.19 -7.61
C GLU A 90 10.08 -0.30 -6.27
N VAL A 91 9.09 0.55 -6.07
CA VAL A 91 8.27 0.56 -4.86
C VAL A 91 6.88 0.06 -5.20
N THR A 92 6.41 -0.90 -4.44
CA THR A 92 5.03 -1.36 -4.54
C THR A 92 4.20 -0.69 -3.45
N GLY A 93 3.22 0.08 -3.87
CA GLY A 93 2.19 0.64 -3.00
C GLY A 93 1.04 -0.34 -2.84
N ASN A 94 0.55 -0.48 -1.63
CA ASN A 94 -0.60 -1.31 -1.29
C ASN A 94 -1.58 -0.47 -0.48
N GLN A 95 -2.87 -0.65 -0.75
CA GLN A 95 -3.94 0.01 -0.04
C GLN A 95 -4.99 -1.03 0.34
N LEU A 96 -5.40 -1.03 1.59
CA LEU A 96 -6.47 -1.85 2.12
C LEU A 96 -7.56 -0.93 2.67
N GLY A 97 -8.76 -1.03 2.13
CA GLY A 97 -9.95 -0.37 2.65
C GLY A 97 -10.94 -1.40 3.19
N VAL A 98 -11.52 -1.12 4.34
CA VAL A 98 -12.54 -1.96 4.96
C VAL A 98 -13.71 -1.07 5.39
N THR A 99 -14.91 -1.43 4.95
CA THR A 99 -16.15 -0.79 5.39
C THR A 99 -17.03 -1.84 6.05
N ILE A 100 -17.36 -1.66 7.31
CA ILE A 100 -18.31 -2.54 8.02
C ILE A 100 -19.70 -1.93 7.88
N ARG A 101 -20.63 -2.72 7.34
CA ARG A 101 -22.03 -2.31 7.14
C ARG A 101 -22.98 -3.24 7.89
N ASP A 102 -24.10 -2.67 8.28
CA ASP A 102 -25.28 -3.47 8.65
C ASP A 102 -25.86 -4.11 7.39
N ASP A 103 -26.01 -5.44 7.38
CA ASP A 103 -26.44 -6.18 6.19
C ASP A 103 -27.92 -5.93 5.87
N ALA A 104 -28.75 -5.68 6.87
CA ALA A 104 -30.18 -5.43 6.69
C ALA A 104 -30.47 -4.03 6.14
N THR A 105 -29.78 -3.00 6.60
CA THR A 105 -30.02 -1.60 6.25
C THR A 105 -29.04 -1.06 5.22
N GLY A 106 -27.90 -1.70 5.02
CA GLY A 106 -26.80 -1.21 4.18
C GLY A 106 -26.04 -0.02 4.77
N GLN A 107 -26.36 0.40 5.99
CA GLN A 107 -25.72 1.53 6.65
C GLN A 107 -24.27 1.20 7.01
N ALA A 108 -23.34 2.09 6.69
CA ALA A 108 -21.96 1.98 7.12
C ALA A 108 -21.86 2.27 8.63
N LEU A 109 -21.31 1.32 9.35
CA LEU A 109 -21.10 1.39 10.79
C LEU A 109 -19.67 1.86 11.12
N TRP A 110 -18.72 1.47 10.29
CA TRP A 110 -17.33 1.83 10.44
C TRP A 110 -16.61 1.75 9.09
N GLU A 111 -15.62 2.59 8.90
CA GLU A 111 -14.75 2.59 7.73
C GLU A 111 -13.31 2.88 8.16
N GLY A 112 -12.37 2.14 7.59
CA GLY A 112 -10.94 2.37 7.80
C GLY A 112 -10.16 2.07 6.53
N ARG A 113 -9.00 2.73 6.42
CA ARG A 113 -8.08 2.57 5.30
C ARG A 113 -6.66 2.50 5.80
N ALA A 114 -5.88 1.56 5.29
CA ALA A 114 -4.45 1.46 5.52
C ALA A 114 -3.68 1.55 4.21
N GLU A 115 -2.58 2.25 4.22
CA GLU A 115 -1.68 2.39 3.08
C GLU A 115 -0.27 1.96 3.49
N PHE A 116 0.36 1.16 2.65
CA PHE A 116 1.69 0.63 2.90
C PHE A 116 2.50 0.55 1.60
N SER A 117 3.73 1.04 1.64
CA SER A 117 4.66 0.96 0.53
C SER A 117 5.89 0.15 0.91
N ALA A 118 6.30 -0.75 0.04
CA ALA A 118 7.48 -1.58 0.24
C ALA A 118 8.31 -1.68 -1.04
N SER A 119 9.63 -1.78 -0.89
CA SER A 119 10.50 -2.12 -2.01
C SER A 119 10.16 -3.50 -2.55
N THR A 120 10.26 -3.70 -3.87
CA THR A 120 9.98 -4.98 -4.52
C THR A 120 10.87 -6.13 -4.07
N ASN A 121 12.01 -5.83 -3.45
CA ASN A 121 12.96 -6.78 -2.87
C ASN A 121 12.80 -6.99 -1.36
N SER A 122 11.76 -6.43 -0.74
CA SER A 122 11.51 -6.62 0.70
C SER A 122 10.65 -7.87 0.96
N ASP A 123 10.70 -8.37 2.20
CA ASP A 123 9.85 -9.49 2.64
C ASP A 123 8.36 -9.18 2.53
N TYR A 124 8.00 -7.89 2.53
CA TYR A 124 6.62 -7.41 2.37
C TYR A 124 6.22 -7.16 0.90
N ALA A 125 7.04 -7.54 -0.06
CA ALA A 125 6.68 -7.47 -1.48
C ALA A 125 5.54 -8.44 -1.85
N SER A 126 5.35 -9.51 -1.08
CA SER A 126 4.22 -10.42 -1.27
C SER A 126 2.89 -9.78 -0.88
N ALA A 127 1.84 -10.08 -1.63
CA ALA A 127 0.49 -9.57 -1.34
C ALA A 127 -0.02 -10.02 0.03
N GLN A 128 0.34 -11.23 0.46
CA GLN A 128 -0.08 -11.79 1.74
C GLN A 128 0.57 -11.06 2.93
N ALA A 129 1.89 -10.87 2.90
CA ALA A 129 2.59 -10.18 3.98
C ALA A 129 2.16 -8.71 4.09
N ALA A 130 1.97 -8.03 2.96
CA ALA A 130 1.47 -6.66 2.93
C ALA A 130 0.04 -6.56 3.46
N ALA A 131 -0.85 -7.47 3.08
CA ALA A 131 -2.23 -7.50 3.54
C ALA A 131 -2.32 -7.72 5.06
N GLN A 132 -1.55 -8.67 5.60
CA GLN A 132 -1.50 -8.91 7.03
C GLN A 132 -1.02 -7.67 7.79
N LYS A 133 0.09 -7.08 7.38
CA LYS A 133 0.63 -5.88 8.02
C LYS A 133 -0.33 -4.71 8.00
N MET A 134 -1.05 -4.52 6.89
CA MET A 134 -2.06 -3.46 6.79
C MET A 134 -3.28 -3.74 7.66
N ALA A 135 -3.74 -4.98 7.72
CA ALA A 135 -4.86 -5.37 8.57
C ALA A 135 -4.53 -5.20 10.06
N ASP A 136 -3.37 -5.70 10.51
CA ASP A 136 -2.89 -5.53 11.88
C ASP A 136 -2.88 -4.05 12.29
N ALA A 137 -2.33 -3.19 11.44
CA ALA A 137 -2.26 -1.75 11.71
C ALA A 137 -3.66 -1.09 11.71
N LEU A 138 -4.51 -1.47 10.76
CA LEU A 138 -5.86 -0.92 10.63
C LEU A 138 -6.73 -1.22 11.84
N PHE A 139 -6.64 -2.42 12.36
CA PHE A 139 -7.45 -2.88 13.48
C PHE A 139 -6.80 -2.69 14.85
N ALA A 140 -5.53 -2.31 14.94
CA ALA A 140 -4.81 -2.09 16.20
C ALA A 140 -5.50 -1.08 17.13
N GLY A 141 -6.12 -0.06 16.56
CA GLY A 141 -6.87 0.99 17.28
C GLY A 141 -8.38 0.85 17.19
N PHE A 142 -8.90 -0.27 16.67
CA PHE A 142 -10.33 -0.44 16.44
C PHE A 142 -11.17 -0.31 17.76
N PRO A 143 -12.31 0.39 17.74
CA PRO A 143 -12.95 1.03 16.57
C PRO A 143 -12.36 2.39 16.17
N GLY A 144 -11.57 3.06 16.98
CA GLY A 144 -10.93 4.34 16.65
C GLY A 144 -11.87 5.37 15.99
N GLU A 145 -11.32 6.22 15.13
CA GLU A 145 -12.10 7.16 14.33
C GLU A 145 -12.50 6.51 12.99
N SER A 146 -13.80 6.50 12.69
CA SER A 146 -14.28 6.00 11.41
C SER A 146 -13.93 6.97 10.28
N GLY A 147 -13.40 6.44 9.17
CA GLY A 147 -12.95 7.24 8.02
C GLY A 147 -11.48 7.62 8.06
N GLU A 148 -10.72 7.17 9.05
CA GLU A 148 -9.30 7.44 9.18
C GLU A 148 -8.48 6.64 8.15
N THR A 149 -7.41 7.25 7.65
CA THR A 149 -6.39 6.58 6.84
C THR A 149 -5.11 6.41 7.67
N ILE A 150 -4.66 5.18 7.82
CA ILE A 150 -3.46 4.82 8.56
C ILE A 150 -2.31 4.56 7.58
N GLU A 151 -1.26 5.32 7.69
CA GLU A 151 -0.02 5.08 6.94
C GLU A 151 0.86 4.10 7.72
N VAL A 152 1.07 2.92 7.14
CA VAL A 152 1.86 1.85 7.74
C VAL A 152 3.31 1.97 7.30
N ARG A 153 4.21 1.98 8.26
CA ARG A 153 5.65 2.10 8.04
C ARG A 153 6.37 0.77 8.25
#